data_004d8239d27d73e32ef78272ab003c33
#
_entry.id   004d8239d27d73e32ef78272ab003c33
#
_cell.length_a   1.000
_cell.length_b   1.000
_cell.length_c   1.000
_cell.angle_alpha   90.00
_cell.angle_beta   90.00
_cell.angle_gamma   90.00
#
_symmetry.space_group_name_H-M   'P 1'
#
loop_
_entity.id
_entity.type
_entity.pdbx_description
1 polymer ?
#
loop_
_entity_poly.entity_id
_entity_poly.type
_entity_poly.pdbx_seq_one_letter_code
_entity_poly.pdbx_strand_id
1 'polypeptide(L)'
;MPVIYASILAKYYGRQRINSDVQTINNIISDAVSVEPKAYRDAMSHYAGAVQIVTTDGPAGRRGLTLTAACSVSDAPATVLICLQKIHEDNRLFIENGVFAINTLAGTHQQLADAFSGRIGLTQNERFELATWERLATGAPVLADALAAFDCRVVSIQDHSTHHVLFGEVIALRSNPDASALIYLNRRYHTLDL
;
A
#
# COMPACT_ATOMS: atom_id res chain seq x y z
N MET A 1 -24.01 -5.11 -17.57
CA MET A 1 -24.36 -6.40 -16.95
C MET A 1 -23.87 -6.60 -15.51
N PRO A 2 -23.90 -5.61 -14.60
CA PRO A 2 -23.52 -5.85 -13.19
C PRO A 2 -24.73 -6.12 -12.28
N VAL A 3 -25.95 -5.85 -12.71
CA VAL A 3 -27.15 -5.95 -11.85
C VAL A 3 -27.60 -7.41 -11.63
N ILE A 4 -27.26 -8.31 -12.54
CA ILE A 4 -27.70 -9.72 -12.48
C ILE A 4 -26.89 -10.54 -11.46
N TYR A 5 -25.60 -10.23 -11.25
CA TYR A 5 -24.75 -10.94 -10.29
C TYR A 5 -25.10 -10.60 -8.84
N ALA A 6 -25.43 -9.34 -8.55
CA ALA A 6 -25.85 -8.92 -7.22
C ALA A 6 -27.21 -9.52 -6.81
N SER A 7 -28.12 -9.76 -7.78
CA SER A 7 -29.43 -10.36 -7.52
C SER A 7 -29.34 -11.87 -7.28
N ILE A 8 -28.36 -12.56 -7.89
CA ILE A 8 -28.16 -14.01 -7.72
C ILE A 8 -27.52 -14.28 -6.36
N LEU A 9 -26.54 -13.51 -5.93
CA LEU A 9 -25.92 -13.66 -4.60
C LEU A 9 -26.88 -13.30 -3.46
N ALA A 10 -27.72 -12.27 -3.63
CA ALA A 10 -28.77 -11.92 -2.65
C ALA A 10 -29.85 -13.01 -2.54
N LYS A 11 -30.05 -13.82 -3.56
CA LYS A 11 -31.06 -14.89 -3.59
C LYS A 11 -30.54 -16.19 -2.97
N TYR A 12 -29.22 -16.43 -2.99
CA TYR A 12 -28.59 -17.64 -2.43
C TYR A 12 -27.98 -17.44 -1.04
N TYR A 13 -27.56 -16.21 -0.71
CA TYR A 13 -27.00 -15.86 0.60
C TYR A 13 -27.59 -14.53 1.06
N GLY A 14 -28.75 -14.56 1.75
CA GLY A 14 -29.31 -13.35 2.33
C GLY A 14 -28.25 -12.60 3.16
N ARG A 15 -28.01 -11.30 2.89
CA ARG A 15 -26.99 -10.46 3.57
C ARG A 15 -27.02 -10.57 5.11
N GLN A 16 -28.17 -10.84 5.70
CA GLN A 16 -28.29 -11.03 7.15
C GLN A 16 -27.71 -12.36 7.64
N ARG A 17 -27.76 -13.45 6.86
CA ARG A 17 -27.19 -14.74 7.26
C ARG A 17 -25.65 -14.71 7.26
N ILE A 18 -25.02 -14.13 6.22
CA ILE A 18 -23.55 -14.04 6.16
C ILE A 18 -23.01 -13.22 7.34
N ASN A 19 -23.64 -12.09 7.68
CA ASN A 19 -23.25 -11.30 8.84
C ASN A 19 -23.47 -12.01 10.17
N SER A 20 -24.58 -12.75 10.32
CA SER A 20 -24.82 -13.54 11.55
C SER A 20 -23.86 -14.72 11.70
N ASP A 21 -23.51 -15.38 10.59
CA ASP A 21 -22.58 -16.50 10.60
C ASP A 21 -21.14 -16.02 10.88
N VAL A 22 -20.71 -14.89 10.31
CA VAL A 22 -19.43 -14.25 10.62
C VAL A 22 -19.40 -13.77 12.09
N GLN A 23 -20.50 -13.20 12.61
CA GLN A 23 -20.58 -12.78 14.00
C GLN A 23 -20.55 -13.98 14.95
N THR A 24 -21.22 -15.07 14.61
CA THR A 24 -21.23 -16.32 15.39
C THR A 24 -19.84 -16.97 15.38
N ILE A 25 -19.18 -17.03 14.23
CA ILE A 25 -17.80 -17.51 14.09
C ILE A 25 -16.85 -16.62 14.91
N ASN A 26 -16.97 -15.30 14.82
CA ASN A 26 -16.15 -14.36 15.59
C ASN A 26 -16.36 -14.54 17.12
N ASN A 27 -17.59 -14.79 17.56
CA ASN A 27 -17.86 -15.07 18.99
C ASN A 27 -17.28 -16.40 19.45
N ILE A 28 -17.27 -17.43 18.61
CA ILE A 28 -16.63 -18.73 18.89
C ILE A 28 -15.10 -18.61 18.91
N ILE A 29 -14.54 -17.75 18.05
CA ILE A 29 -13.09 -17.53 17.95
C ILE A 29 -12.58 -16.54 19.00
N SER A 30 -13.45 -15.70 19.58
CA SER A 30 -13.07 -14.68 20.59
C SER A 30 -12.46 -15.28 21.86
N ASP A 31 -12.75 -16.55 22.16
CA ASP A 31 -12.10 -17.31 23.22
C ASP A 31 -10.80 -18.02 22.73
N ALA A 32 -10.47 -17.87 21.44
CA ALA A 32 -9.23 -18.40 20.90
C ALA A 32 -8.05 -17.52 21.33
N VAL A 33 -6.99 -18.16 21.75
CA VAL A 33 -5.70 -17.55 22.11
C VAL A 33 -5.26 -16.59 20.99
N SER A 34 -5.23 -15.29 21.27
CA SER A 34 -4.73 -14.30 20.31
C SER A 34 -3.25 -14.56 20.03
N VAL A 35 -2.85 -14.50 18.76
CA VAL A 35 -1.44 -14.63 18.39
C VAL A 35 -0.65 -13.50 19.02
N GLU A 36 0.44 -13.86 19.72
CA GLU A 36 1.30 -12.89 20.37
C GLU A 36 1.91 -11.95 19.30
N PRO A 37 1.85 -10.60 19.48
CA PRO A 37 2.28 -9.63 18.45
C PRO A 37 3.72 -9.79 17.98
N LYS A 38 4.63 -10.22 18.87
CA LYS A 38 6.02 -10.49 18.48
C LYS A 38 6.12 -11.72 17.58
N ALA A 39 5.45 -12.81 17.93
CA ALA A 39 5.42 -14.04 17.12
C ALA A 39 4.85 -13.78 15.72
N TYR A 40 3.77 -12.97 15.62
CA TYR A 40 3.22 -12.52 14.35
C TYR A 40 4.25 -11.75 13.50
N ARG A 41 4.93 -10.74 14.09
CA ARG A 41 5.96 -9.97 13.39
C ARG A 41 7.16 -10.82 12.98
N ASP A 42 7.54 -11.81 13.79
CA ASP A 42 8.62 -12.74 13.46
C ASP A 42 8.23 -13.63 12.27
N ALA A 43 7.03 -14.16 12.25
CA ALA A 43 6.50 -14.93 11.11
C ALA A 43 6.40 -14.06 9.85
N MET A 44 5.86 -12.83 9.95
CA MET A 44 5.75 -11.90 8.83
C MET A 44 7.11 -11.45 8.29
N SER A 45 8.19 -11.53 9.08
CA SER A 45 9.53 -11.23 8.57
C SER A 45 10.00 -12.19 7.46
N HIS A 46 9.42 -13.39 7.39
CA HIS A 46 9.67 -14.39 6.35
C HIS A 46 8.78 -14.23 5.11
N TYR A 47 7.87 -13.25 5.12
CA TYR A 47 7.03 -12.93 3.99
C TYR A 47 7.76 -11.90 3.11
N ALA A 48 8.28 -12.36 1.97
CA ALA A 48 9.00 -11.47 1.04
C ALA A 48 8.05 -10.43 0.45
N GLY A 49 8.44 -9.16 0.51
CA GLY A 49 7.67 -8.06 -0.06
C GLY A 49 8.51 -7.16 -0.95
N ALA A 50 7.96 -6.71 -2.08
CA ALA A 50 8.58 -5.65 -2.86
C ALA A 50 8.66 -4.37 -2.01
N VAL A 51 9.82 -3.71 -2.01
CA VAL A 51 10.00 -2.43 -1.33
C VAL A 51 9.43 -1.32 -2.20
N GLN A 52 8.59 -0.50 -1.61
CA GLN A 52 7.91 0.56 -2.32
C GLN A 52 8.00 1.88 -1.54
N ILE A 53 8.08 2.99 -2.25
CA ILE A 53 7.81 4.31 -1.69
C ILE A 53 6.45 4.76 -2.19
N VAL A 54 5.52 4.99 -1.26
CA VAL A 54 4.25 5.62 -1.60
C VAL A 54 4.35 7.11 -1.35
N THR A 55 3.81 7.89 -2.26
CA THR A 55 3.90 9.36 -2.26
C THR A 55 2.55 9.97 -2.52
N THR A 56 2.31 11.14 -1.96
CA THR A 56 1.20 12.02 -2.26
C THR A 56 1.68 13.47 -2.30
N ASP A 57 1.02 14.31 -3.07
CA ASP A 57 1.20 15.76 -3.09
C ASP A 57 -0.11 16.42 -3.52
N GLY A 58 -0.45 17.54 -2.90
CA GLY A 58 -1.68 18.26 -3.18
C GLY A 58 -1.90 19.41 -2.20
N PRO A 59 -3.12 19.96 -2.14
CA PRO A 59 -3.43 21.09 -1.26
C PRO A 59 -3.18 20.82 0.23
N ALA A 60 -3.28 19.56 0.67
CA ALA A 60 -3.03 19.18 2.07
C ALA A 60 -1.53 19.11 2.41
N GLY A 61 -0.66 19.00 1.40
CA GLY A 61 0.78 18.91 1.56
C GLY A 61 1.39 17.66 0.91
N ARG A 62 2.72 17.59 0.96
CA ARG A 62 3.51 16.51 0.36
C ARG A 62 3.98 15.50 1.41
N ARG A 63 3.79 14.21 1.11
CA ARG A 63 4.25 13.11 1.95
C ARG A 63 4.78 11.96 1.14
N GLY A 64 5.78 11.27 1.68
CA GLY A 64 6.26 9.97 1.18
C GLY A 64 6.68 9.08 2.35
N LEU A 65 6.54 7.78 2.18
CA LEU A 65 7.02 6.77 3.14
C LEU A 65 7.32 5.44 2.45
N THR A 66 8.24 4.68 3.03
CA THR A 66 8.58 3.31 2.58
C THR A 66 7.63 2.31 3.21
N LEU A 67 7.11 1.41 2.40
CA LEU A 67 6.31 0.28 2.85
C LEU A 67 6.52 -0.97 1.97
N THR A 68 6.04 -2.10 2.47
CA THR A 68 5.83 -3.35 1.72
C THR A 68 4.35 -3.75 1.69
N ALA A 69 3.50 -3.00 2.39
CA ALA A 69 2.09 -3.30 2.56
C ALA A 69 1.24 -2.69 1.43
N ALA A 70 1.50 -3.15 0.21
CA ALA A 70 0.71 -2.84 -0.97
C ALA A 70 0.49 -4.10 -1.81
N CYS A 71 -0.63 -4.17 -2.51
CA CYS A 71 -0.90 -5.27 -3.44
C CYS A 71 -1.88 -4.86 -4.55
N SER A 72 -1.90 -5.66 -5.61
CA SER A 72 -2.93 -5.62 -6.65
C SER A 72 -4.26 -6.15 -6.10
N VAL A 73 -5.37 -5.55 -6.51
CA VAL A 73 -6.73 -5.91 -6.12
C VAL A 73 -7.55 -6.39 -7.32
N SER A 74 -7.47 -5.67 -8.44
CA SER A 74 -8.26 -5.93 -9.66
C SER A 74 -7.52 -5.40 -10.88
N ASP A 75 -7.78 -5.99 -12.04
CA ASP A 75 -7.30 -5.53 -13.34
C ASP A 75 -8.39 -4.80 -14.16
N ALA A 76 -9.66 -4.89 -13.76
CA ALA A 76 -10.79 -4.24 -14.45
C ALA A 76 -11.86 -3.71 -13.45
N PRO A 77 -11.81 -2.44 -13.01
CA PRO A 77 -10.74 -1.46 -13.26
C PRO A 77 -9.44 -1.82 -12.54
N ALA A 78 -8.31 -1.39 -13.10
CA ALA A 78 -7.00 -1.57 -12.48
C ALA A 78 -6.96 -0.91 -11.11
N THR A 79 -6.83 -1.71 -10.07
CA THR A 79 -6.96 -1.28 -8.68
C THR A 79 -5.86 -1.90 -7.83
N VAL A 80 -5.28 -1.08 -6.99
CA VAL A 80 -4.28 -1.46 -5.99
C VAL A 80 -4.73 -1.03 -4.59
N LEU A 81 -4.12 -1.59 -3.55
CA LEU A 81 -4.30 -1.07 -2.19
C LEU A 81 -2.96 -0.79 -1.52
N ILE A 82 -2.99 0.12 -0.55
CA ILE A 82 -1.91 0.39 0.40
C ILE A 82 -2.44 0.42 1.83
N CYS A 83 -1.61 -0.01 2.80
CA CYS A 83 -1.95 0.05 4.22
C CYS A 83 -1.07 1.09 4.92
N LEU A 84 -1.67 2.10 5.52
CA LEU A 84 -0.99 3.21 6.20
C LEU A 84 -1.28 3.18 7.70
N GLN A 85 -0.24 3.24 8.53
CA GLN A 85 -0.40 3.27 9.99
C GLN A 85 -1.06 4.57 10.44
N LYS A 86 -2.09 4.47 11.30
CA LYS A 86 -2.82 5.61 11.88
C LYS A 86 -1.99 6.42 12.89
N ILE A 87 -1.01 5.77 13.54
CA ILE A 87 -0.15 6.43 14.53
C ILE A 87 0.70 7.59 13.95
N HIS A 88 0.92 7.57 12.64
CA HIS A 88 1.59 8.67 11.95
C HIS A 88 0.55 9.63 11.38
N GLU A 89 0.25 10.69 12.12
CA GLU A 89 -0.80 11.67 11.76
C GLU A 89 -0.65 12.23 10.35
N ASP A 90 0.58 12.46 9.88
CA ASP A 90 0.85 12.93 8.52
C ASP A 90 0.36 11.96 7.43
N ASN A 91 0.03 10.70 7.76
CA ASN A 91 -0.53 9.77 6.78
C ASN A 91 -1.95 10.18 6.33
N ARG A 92 -2.64 11.06 7.08
CA ARG A 92 -3.91 11.69 6.65
C ARG A 92 -3.78 12.44 5.33
N LEU A 93 -2.58 12.96 5.00
CA LEU A 93 -2.36 13.71 3.75
C LEU A 93 -2.69 12.87 2.50
N PHE A 94 -2.52 11.55 2.55
CA PHE A 94 -2.93 10.65 1.47
C PHE A 94 -4.45 10.63 1.28
N ILE A 95 -5.19 10.72 2.37
CA ILE A 95 -6.66 10.76 2.39
C ILE A 95 -7.16 12.12 1.92
N GLU A 96 -6.59 13.20 2.45
CA GLU A 96 -6.98 14.57 2.18
C GLU A 96 -6.67 15.00 0.74
N ASN A 97 -5.53 14.55 0.18
CA ASN A 97 -5.19 14.79 -1.23
C ASN A 97 -6.00 13.91 -2.19
N GLY A 98 -6.49 12.75 -1.75
CA GLY A 98 -7.28 11.83 -2.57
C GLY A 98 -6.51 11.15 -3.72
N VAL A 99 -5.18 11.29 -3.74
CA VAL A 99 -4.28 10.72 -4.75
C VAL A 99 -3.02 10.16 -4.11
N PHE A 100 -2.43 9.15 -4.75
CA PHE A 100 -1.11 8.65 -4.36
C PHE A 100 -0.41 7.96 -5.52
N ALA A 101 0.92 7.88 -5.45
CA ALA A 101 1.69 7.02 -6.34
C ALA A 101 2.36 5.90 -5.53
N ILE A 102 2.39 4.69 -6.08
CA ILE A 102 3.21 3.58 -5.61
C ILE A 102 4.44 3.52 -6.51
N ASN A 103 5.63 3.65 -5.93
CA ASN A 103 6.90 3.55 -6.63
C ASN A 103 7.62 2.28 -6.17
N THR A 104 7.59 1.22 -6.99
CA THR A 104 8.32 -0.02 -6.72
C THR A 104 9.80 0.21 -6.95
N LEU A 105 10.62 -0.08 -5.95
CA LEU A 105 12.03 0.28 -5.95
C LEU A 105 12.91 -0.72 -6.69
N ALA A 106 13.85 -0.20 -7.47
CA ALA A 106 14.96 -0.97 -8.03
C ALA A 106 15.98 -1.31 -6.96
N GLY A 107 16.82 -2.32 -7.20
CA GLY A 107 17.85 -2.78 -6.26
C GLY A 107 18.84 -1.69 -5.83
N THR A 108 19.03 -0.67 -6.65
CA THR A 108 19.92 0.48 -6.37
C THR A 108 19.31 1.47 -5.36
N HIS A 109 18.02 1.39 -5.03
CA HIS A 109 17.30 2.38 -4.22
C HIS A 109 17.30 2.09 -2.71
N GLN A 110 18.20 1.23 -2.20
CA GLN A 110 18.19 0.90 -0.76
C GLN A 110 18.34 2.14 0.13
N GLN A 111 19.24 3.07 -0.20
CA GLN A 111 19.43 4.30 0.59
C GLN A 111 18.18 5.18 0.56
N LEU A 112 17.49 5.24 -0.57
CA LEU A 112 16.23 5.97 -0.69
C LEU A 112 15.13 5.32 0.16
N ALA A 113 15.05 3.99 0.17
CA ALA A 113 14.14 3.25 1.04
C ALA A 113 14.39 3.53 2.53
N ASP A 114 15.65 3.59 2.97
CA ASP A 114 16.01 3.93 4.35
C ASP A 114 15.62 5.38 4.70
N ALA A 115 15.82 6.32 3.77
CA ALA A 115 15.41 7.71 3.97
C ALA A 115 13.89 7.83 4.20
N PHE A 116 13.08 7.25 3.32
CA PHE A 116 11.62 7.30 3.41
C PHE A 116 11.03 6.41 4.52
N SER A 117 11.79 5.45 5.06
CA SER A 117 11.39 4.69 6.25
C SER A 117 11.53 5.48 7.57
N GLY A 118 12.20 6.63 7.53
CA GLY A 118 12.48 7.45 8.71
C GLY A 118 13.71 7.03 9.52
N ARG A 119 14.46 6.02 9.07
CA ARG A 119 15.62 5.49 9.81
C ARG A 119 16.80 6.47 9.92
N ILE A 120 16.94 7.40 8.98
CA ILE A 120 18.08 8.33 8.92
C ILE A 120 17.73 9.77 9.31
N GLY A 121 16.57 9.99 9.92
CA GLY A 121 16.21 11.26 10.58
C GLY A 121 15.97 12.46 9.67
N LEU A 122 15.85 12.30 8.34
CA LEU A 122 15.61 13.39 7.40
C LEU A 122 14.15 13.87 7.46
N THR A 123 13.96 15.17 7.26
CA THR A 123 12.64 15.79 7.01
C THR A 123 12.04 15.28 5.70
N GLN A 124 10.74 15.48 5.50
CA GLN A 124 10.09 15.09 4.23
C GLN A 124 10.74 15.77 3.03
N ASN A 125 11.05 17.07 3.11
CA ASN A 125 11.67 17.78 1.99
C ASN A 125 13.04 17.22 1.65
N GLU A 126 13.92 17.02 2.63
CA GLU A 126 15.25 16.43 2.42
C GLU A 126 15.16 15.04 1.79
N ARG A 127 14.15 14.20 2.15
CA ARG A 127 13.96 12.89 1.51
C ARG A 127 13.64 13.02 0.02
N PHE A 128 12.78 13.96 -0.34
CA PHE A 128 12.43 14.18 -1.75
C PHE A 128 13.59 14.76 -2.58
N GLU A 129 14.54 15.47 -1.95
CA GLU A 129 15.75 15.99 -2.62
C GLU A 129 16.75 14.87 -3.00
N LEU A 130 16.61 13.65 -2.45
CA LEU A 130 17.53 12.53 -2.73
C LEU A 130 17.30 11.87 -4.09
N ALA A 131 16.24 12.18 -4.80
CA ALA A 131 15.91 11.54 -6.07
C ALA A 131 15.18 12.51 -7.03
N THR A 132 15.07 12.09 -8.28
CA THR A 132 14.29 12.82 -9.28
C THR A 132 12.85 12.33 -9.29
N TRP A 133 11.92 13.25 -9.16
CA TRP A 133 10.48 12.97 -9.13
C TRP A 133 9.80 13.65 -10.33
N GLU A 134 8.91 12.91 -10.95
CA GLU A 134 8.06 13.38 -12.03
C GLU A 134 6.59 13.39 -11.57
N ARG A 135 5.70 13.89 -12.43
CA ARG A 135 4.25 13.86 -12.22
C ARG A 135 3.59 13.21 -13.41
N LEU A 136 2.69 12.27 -13.18
CA LEU A 136 1.85 11.70 -14.22
C LEU A 136 0.45 12.34 -14.19
N ALA A 137 -0.60 11.56 -14.24
CA ALA A 137 -1.98 12.05 -14.39
C ALA A 137 -2.55 12.72 -13.14
N THR A 138 -2.25 12.19 -11.94
CA THR A 138 -2.85 12.71 -10.68
C THR A 138 -2.06 13.85 -10.06
N GLY A 139 -0.80 13.99 -10.43
CA GLY A 139 0.12 14.96 -9.84
C GLY A 139 0.86 14.45 -8.59
N ALA A 140 0.59 13.24 -8.11
CA ALA A 140 1.39 12.60 -7.08
C ALA A 140 2.85 12.39 -7.58
N PRO A 141 3.88 12.55 -6.71
CA PRO A 141 5.27 12.37 -7.11
C PRO A 141 5.55 10.93 -7.54
N VAL A 142 6.08 10.75 -8.74
CA VAL A 142 6.50 9.46 -9.30
C VAL A 142 8.01 9.45 -9.42
N LEU A 143 8.67 8.44 -8.86
CA LEU A 143 10.12 8.27 -8.92
C LEU A 143 10.56 8.00 -10.38
N ALA A 144 11.49 8.81 -10.89
CA ALA A 144 11.85 8.81 -12.31
C ALA A 144 12.41 7.46 -12.81
N ASP A 145 13.15 6.76 -11.96
CA ASP A 145 13.84 5.50 -12.24
C ASP A 145 13.28 4.31 -11.40
N ALA A 146 12.03 4.41 -10.96
CA ALA A 146 11.35 3.29 -10.31
C ALA A 146 11.29 2.07 -11.25
N LEU A 147 11.37 0.85 -10.68
CA LEU A 147 11.15 -0.40 -11.42
C LEU A 147 9.75 -0.42 -12.04
N ALA A 148 8.75 -0.01 -11.26
CA ALA A 148 7.39 0.26 -11.72
C ALA A 148 6.77 1.37 -10.89
N ALA A 149 5.90 2.17 -11.49
CA ALA A 149 5.15 3.20 -10.78
C ALA A 149 3.68 3.16 -11.19
N PHE A 150 2.80 3.30 -10.20
CA PHE A 150 1.34 3.31 -10.35
C PHE A 150 0.82 4.61 -9.78
N ASP A 151 0.30 5.47 -10.62
CA ASP A 151 -0.29 6.77 -10.27
C ASP A 151 -1.80 6.59 -10.07
N CYS A 152 -2.30 6.83 -8.85
CA CYS A 152 -3.59 6.36 -8.39
C CYS A 152 -4.47 7.49 -7.85
N ARG A 153 -5.77 7.39 -8.13
CA ARG A 153 -6.83 8.12 -7.45
C ARG A 153 -7.44 7.24 -6.36
N VAL A 154 -7.60 7.75 -5.15
CA VAL A 154 -8.27 7.05 -4.06
C VAL A 154 -9.75 6.87 -4.40
N VAL A 155 -10.24 5.62 -4.37
CA VAL A 155 -11.64 5.28 -4.66
C VAL A 155 -12.39 4.73 -3.45
N SER A 156 -11.66 4.22 -2.45
CA SER A 156 -12.25 3.75 -1.20
C SER A 156 -11.22 3.76 -0.08
N ILE A 157 -11.69 3.97 1.13
CA ILE A 157 -10.87 3.96 2.34
C ILE A 157 -11.59 3.08 3.36
N GLN A 158 -10.86 2.16 3.97
CA GLN A 158 -11.35 1.32 5.05
C GLN A 158 -10.45 1.45 6.27
N ASP A 159 -11.06 1.70 7.40
CA ASP A 159 -10.39 1.70 8.68
C ASP A 159 -10.35 0.26 9.23
N HIS A 160 -9.14 -0.24 9.46
CA HIS A 160 -8.97 -1.55 10.06
C HIS A 160 -7.94 -1.48 11.20
N SER A 161 -8.42 -1.60 12.44
CA SER A 161 -7.56 -1.58 13.63
C SER A 161 -6.58 -0.40 13.62
N THR A 162 -5.29 -0.66 13.47
CA THR A 162 -4.18 0.30 13.52
C THR A 162 -3.86 0.96 12.17
N HIS A 163 -4.56 0.61 11.09
CA HIS A 163 -4.25 1.05 9.74
C HIS A 163 -5.47 1.65 9.02
N HIS A 164 -5.20 2.60 8.12
CA HIS A 164 -6.06 2.94 7.01
C HIS A 164 -5.68 2.05 5.82
N VAL A 165 -6.65 1.41 5.18
CA VAL A 165 -6.48 0.68 3.91
C VAL A 165 -7.08 1.55 2.81
N LEU A 166 -6.23 2.07 1.93
CA LEU A 166 -6.64 2.90 0.82
C LEU A 166 -6.67 2.06 -0.46
N PHE A 167 -7.81 2.07 -1.15
CA PHE A 167 -7.93 1.49 -2.49
C PHE A 167 -7.76 2.60 -3.52
N GLY A 168 -6.85 2.39 -4.47
CA GLY A 168 -6.54 3.33 -5.54
C GLY A 168 -6.83 2.73 -6.91
N GLU A 169 -7.62 3.42 -7.72
CA GLU A 169 -7.72 3.16 -9.15
C GLU A 169 -6.48 3.69 -9.84
N VAL A 170 -5.81 2.83 -10.60
CA VAL A 170 -4.60 3.21 -11.36
C VAL A 170 -5.01 4.02 -12.58
N ILE A 171 -4.63 5.30 -12.61
CA ILE A 171 -4.95 6.24 -13.69
C ILE A 171 -3.83 6.31 -14.72
N ALA A 172 -2.58 6.16 -14.29
CA ALA A 172 -1.41 6.08 -15.15
C ALA A 172 -0.36 5.15 -14.52
N LEU A 173 0.51 4.62 -15.35
CA LEU A 173 1.60 3.76 -14.89
C LEU A 173 2.86 3.96 -15.73
N ARG A 174 3.99 3.54 -15.17
CA ARG A 174 5.27 3.41 -15.86
C ARG A 174 5.95 2.13 -15.39
N SER A 175 6.74 1.50 -16.27
CA SER A 175 7.51 0.31 -15.98
C SER A 175 8.91 0.44 -16.59
N ASN A 176 9.90 -0.04 -15.86
CA ASN A 176 11.29 -0.16 -16.30
C ASN A 176 11.74 -1.63 -16.08
N PRO A 177 11.48 -2.52 -17.03
CA PRO A 177 11.66 -3.97 -16.83
C PRO A 177 13.13 -4.40 -16.76
N ASP A 178 14.08 -3.56 -17.15
CA ASP A 178 15.51 -3.89 -17.19
C ASP A 178 16.23 -3.65 -15.86
N ALA A 179 15.51 -3.17 -14.83
CA ALA A 179 16.09 -2.90 -13.52
C ALA A 179 15.87 -4.08 -12.56
N SER A 180 16.87 -4.40 -11.72
CA SER A 180 16.70 -5.36 -10.62
C SER A 180 15.68 -4.87 -9.59
N ALA A 181 15.05 -5.78 -8.85
CA ALA A 181 14.05 -5.44 -7.84
C ALA A 181 14.65 -5.34 -6.43
N LEU A 182 14.20 -4.38 -5.62
CA LEU A 182 14.49 -4.31 -4.19
C LEU A 182 13.40 -5.05 -3.40
N ILE A 183 13.81 -6.08 -2.65
CA ILE A 183 12.93 -6.92 -1.83
C ILE A 183 13.29 -6.79 -0.36
N TYR A 184 12.29 -6.81 0.51
CA TYR A 184 12.46 -6.90 1.96
C TYR A 184 12.06 -8.28 2.45
N LEU A 185 13.00 -9.01 3.04
CA LEU A 185 12.82 -10.34 3.56
C LEU A 185 13.72 -10.53 4.79
N ASN A 186 13.21 -11.18 5.81
CA ASN A 186 13.94 -11.46 7.05
C ASN A 186 14.62 -10.21 7.64
N ARG A 187 13.90 -9.09 7.63
CA ARG A 187 14.31 -7.77 8.13
C ARG A 187 15.55 -7.18 7.43
N ARG A 188 15.80 -7.58 6.19
CA ARG A 188 16.91 -7.11 5.34
C ARG A 188 16.41 -6.79 3.94
N TYR A 189 17.13 -5.89 3.29
CA TYR A 189 16.97 -5.67 1.86
C TYR A 189 17.77 -6.71 1.07
N HIS A 190 17.21 -7.12 -0.05
CA HIS A 190 17.82 -8.00 -1.03
C HIS A 190 17.59 -7.43 -2.41
N THR A 191 18.57 -7.51 -3.28
CA THR A 191 18.43 -7.22 -4.71
C THR A 191 18.15 -8.52 -5.45
N LEU A 192 17.12 -8.52 -6.27
CA LEU A 192 16.76 -9.63 -7.14
C LEU A 192 16.94 -9.18 -8.58
N ASP A 193 17.83 -9.84 -9.30
CA ASP A 193 18.01 -9.64 -10.75
C ASP A 193 16.81 -10.29 -11.49
N LEU A 194 16.28 -9.58 -12.50
CA LEU A 194 15.12 -9.98 -13.28
C LEU A 194 15.53 -10.56 -14.63
#